data_8b2ac195a2f72b1336b535eb3771750c
#
_entry.id   8b2ac195a2f72b1336b535eb3771750c
#
_cell.length_a   1.000
_cell.length_b   1.000
_cell.length_c   1.000
_cell.angle_alpha   90.00
_cell.angle_beta   90.00
_cell.angle_gamma   90.00
#
_symmetry.space_group_name_H-M   'P 1'
#
loop_
_entity.id
_entity.type
_entity.pdbx_description
1 polymer ?
#
loop_
_entity_poly.entity_id
_entity_poly.type
_entity_poly.pdbx_seq_one_letter_code
_entity_poly.pdbx_strand_id
1 'polypeptide(L)'
;HGSQKWIASDGRDTKVLGINKREAIERIPLLKWYFALFEQALFRKNVMLTVIGYSFRDNHINDCIVKAINEYGLKLYVISTEDPDKFSFRMRYKYPQGTAINDQDDKKLPIWNAIEGYFPYELKRVFPYPQRFSAERAEIFRAIGISL
;
A
#
# COMPACT_ATOMS: atom_id res chain seq x y z
N HIS A 1 14.89 21.78 19.18
CA HIS A 1 15.62 21.48 17.94
C HIS A 1 16.08 20.04 17.98
N GLY A 2 15.17 19.11 17.73
CA GLY A 2 15.49 17.71 17.49
C GLY A 2 16.08 17.57 16.09
N SER A 3 17.38 17.49 15.96
CA SER A 3 18.02 17.17 14.70
C SER A 3 17.67 15.74 14.32
N GLN A 4 17.15 15.57 13.14
CA GLN A 4 16.81 14.30 12.48
C GLN A 4 18.03 13.41 12.21
N LYS A 5 18.98 13.35 13.14
CA LYS A 5 20.24 12.59 12.99
C LYS A 5 20.19 11.13 13.41
N TRP A 6 19.03 10.64 13.83
CA TRP A 6 18.90 9.25 14.26
C TRP A 6 18.80 8.23 13.09
N ILE A 7 18.81 8.70 11.83
CA ILE A 7 18.67 7.83 10.65
C ILE A 7 20.00 7.43 10.01
N ALA A 8 21.12 8.09 10.29
CA ALA A 8 22.36 7.80 9.59
C ALA A 8 23.55 7.93 10.52
N SER A 9 23.94 6.86 11.16
CA SER A 9 25.21 6.84 11.89
C SER A 9 26.44 6.71 10.97
N ASP A 10 26.30 6.16 9.74
CA ASP A 10 27.45 5.91 8.85
C ASP A 10 27.16 5.94 7.34
N GLY A 11 26.02 6.41 6.93
CA GLY A 11 25.64 6.49 5.50
C GLY A 11 25.37 5.15 4.83
N ARG A 12 25.48 4.02 5.53
CA ARG A 12 25.19 2.68 5.00
C ARG A 12 23.74 2.29 5.15
N ASP A 13 23.05 2.83 6.12
CA ASP A 13 21.64 2.52 6.40
C ASP A 13 20.64 3.30 5.56
N THR A 14 21.10 4.27 4.77
CA THR A 14 20.24 5.04 3.86
C THR A 14 19.81 4.27 2.61
N LYS A 15 20.31 3.06 2.41
CA LYS A 15 19.92 2.19 1.28
C LYS A 15 18.78 1.21 1.64
N VAL A 16 17.76 1.66 2.33
CA VAL A 16 16.49 0.92 2.43
C VAL A 16 15.75 0.86 1.08
N LEU A 17 16.30 1.52 0.05
CA LEU A 17 15.77 1.55 -1.32
C LEU A 17 16.30 0.41 -2.21
N GLY A 18 17.01 -0.59 -1.68
CA GLY A 18 17.61 -1.67 -2.43
C GLY A 18 16.98 -3.03 -2.17
N ILE A 19 17.54 -4.03 -2.83
CA ILE A 19 17.11 -5.42 -3.00
C ILE A 19 16.82 -6.19 -1.67
N ASN A 20 17.20 -5.67 -0.49
CA ASN A 20 17.09 -6.35 0.82
C ASN A 20 16.22 -5.60 1.84
N LYS A 21 15.09 -5.05 1.42
CA LYS A 21 14.16 -4.35 2.35
C LYS A 21 13.71 -5.26 3.50
N ARG A 22 13.50 -6.54 3.26
CA ARG A 22 13.11 -7.51 4.29
C ARG A 22 14.18 -7.67 5.36
N GLU A 23 15.45 -7.82 4.96
CA GLU A 23 16.58 -7.87 5.91
C GLU A 23 16.73 -6.58 6.71
N ALA A 24 16.51 -5.41 6.09
CA ALA A 24 16.55 -4.13 6.78
C ALA A 24 15.43 -4.05 7.84
N ILE A 25 14.25 -4.53 7.55
CA ILE A 25 13.14 -4.59 8.52
C ILE A 25 13.51 -5.49 9.70
N GLU A 26 14.12 -6.63 9.46
CA GLU A 26 14.52 -7.56 10.53
C GLU A 26 15.67 -7.03 11.39
N ARG A 27 16.60 -6.29 10.78
CA ARG A 27 17.80 -5.73 11.47
C ARG A 27 17.52 -4.47 12.27
N ILE A 28 16.57 -3.63 11.84
CA ILE A 28 16.28 -2.35 12.48
C ILE A 28 15.07 -2.55 13.41
N PRO A 29 15.26 -2.52 14.74
CA PRO A 29 14.19 -2.81 15.70
C PRO A 29 12.95 -1.94 15.50
N LEU A 30 13.13 -0.67 15.13
CA LEU A 30 12.03 0.26 14.88
C LEU A 30 11.21 -0.16 13.65
N LEU A 31 11.85 -0.57 12.55
CA LEU A 31 11.14 -1.03 11.35
C LEU A 31 10.42 -2.35 11.61
N LYS A 32 11.06 -3.26 12.34
CA LYS A 32 10.44 -4.52 12.77
C LYS A 32 9.19 -4.27 13.61
N TRP A 33 9.26 -3.33 14.54
CA TRP A 33 8.12 -2.95 15.37
C TRP A 33 6.98 -2.34 14.54
N TYR A 34 7.29 -1.42 13.62
CA TYR A 34 6.27 -0.85 12.72
C TYR A 34 5.64 -1.91 11.82
N PHE A 35 6.44 -2.86 11.32
CA PHE A 35 5.92 -3.94 10.50
C PHE A 35 4.99 -4.86 11.31
N ALA A 36 5.37 -5.20 12.54
CA ALA A 36 4.50 -5.96 13.43
C ALA A 36 3.18 -5.25 13.75
N LEU A 37 3.21 -3.93 13.95
CA LEU A 37 1.98 -3.13 14.11
C LEU A 37 1.10 -3.17 12.85
N PHE A 38 1.72 -3.10 11.67
CA PHE A 38 1.01 -3.19 10.40
C PHE A 38 0.32 -4.54 10.25
N GLU A 39 1.02 -5.65 10.55
CA GLU A 39 0.43 -6.98 10.56
C GLU A 39 -0.74 -7.08 11.56
N GLN A 40 -0.55 -6.62 12.79
CA GLN A 40 -1.59 -6.63 13.81
C GLN A 40 -2.83 -5.83 13.40
N ALA A 41 -2.65 -4.73 12.67
CA ALA A 41 -3.75 -3.94 12.17
C ALA A 41 -4.54 -4.67 11.08
N LEU A 42 -3.85 -5.40 10.19
CA LEU A 42 -4.47 -6.08 9.06
C LEU A 42 -5.07 -7.46 9.41
N PHE A 43 -4.46 -8.19 10.38
CA PHE A 43 -4.86 -9.55 10.73
C PHE A 43 -6.06 -9.57 11.68
N ARG A 44 -7.13 -8.91 11.26
CA ARG A 44 -8.40 -8.84 11.98
C ARG A 44 -9.56 -8.97 11.00
N LYS A 45 -10.67 -9.53 11.43
CA LYS A 45 -11.90 -9.54 10.63
C LYS A 45 -12.50 -8.14 10.52
N ASN A 46 -13.21 -7.90 9.44
CA ASN A 46 -13.91 -6.64 9.15
C ASN A 46 -12.99 -5.41 9.06
N VAL A 47 -11.75 -5.61 8.61
CA VAL A 47 -10.82 -4.51 8.33
C VAL A 47 -10.93 -4.11 6.87
N MET A 48 -10.94 -2.80 6.64
CA MET A 48 -10.79 -2.18 5.32
C MET A 48 -9.47 -1.41 5.29
N LEU A 49 -8.69 -1.62 4.24
CA LEU A 49 -7.42 -0.93 4.04
C LEU A 49 -7.57 0.13 2.95
N THR A 50 -7.40 1.41 3.29
CA THR A 50 -7.28 2.47 2.30
C THR A 50 -5.82 2.65 1.92
N VAL A 51 -5.52 2.40 0.65
CA VAL A 51 -4.17 2.48 0.07
C VAL A 51 -4.04 3.78 -0.69
N ILE A 52 -3.03 4.58 -0.36
CA ILE A 52 -2.79 5.88 -0.99
C ILE A 52 -1.38 5.90 -1.58
N GLY A 53 -1.29 6.08 -2.90
CA GLY A 53 0.00 6.26 -3.60
C GLY A 53 0.96 5.06 -3.54
N TYR A 54 0.48 3.88 -3.18
CA TYR A 54 1.30 2.66 -3.13
C TYR A 54 1.25 1.91 -4.45
N SER A 55 2.43 1.54 -4.96
CA SER A 55 2.56 0.93 -6.28
C SER A 55 2.42 -0.61 -6.31
N PHE A 56 2.26 -1.27 -5.18
CA PHE A 56 2.23 -2.73 -5.03
C PHE A 56 3.49 -3.42 -5.59
N ARG A 57 4.66 -2.81 -5.34
CA ARG A 57 5.97 -3.34 -5.76
C ARG A 57 6.77 -3.98 -4.64
N ASP A 58 6.41 -3.76 -3.39
CA ASP A 58 7.14 -4.27 -2.22
C ASP A 58 6.60 -5.63 -1.80
N ASN A 59 7.35 -6.70 -2.08
CA ASN A 59 6.93 -8.08 -1.85
C ASN A 59 6.48 -8.35 -0.41
N HIS A 60 7.25 -7.90 0.58
CA HIS A 60 6.95 -8.14 1.98
C HIS A 60 5.64 -7.48 2.43
N ILE A 61 5.31 -6.32 1.88
CA ILE A 61 4.02 -5.64 2.13
C ILE A 61 2.90 -6.39 1.41
N ASN A 62 3.13 -6.77 0.15
CA ASN A 62 2.14 -7.54 -0.62
C ASN A 62 1.87 -8.90 0.02
N ASP A 63 2.87 -9.60 0.55
CA ASP A 63 2.71 -10.87 1.28
C ASP A 63 1.78 -10.69 2.49
N CYS A 64 2.00 -9.64 3.26
CA CYS A 64 1.17 -9.32 4.41
C CYS A 64 -0.28 -9.00 3.99
N ILE A 65 -0.47 -8.21 2.92
CA ILE A 65 -1.80 -7.89 2.37
C ILE A 65 -2.50 -9.15 1.88
N VAL A 66 -1.82 -10.00 1.09
CA VAL A 66 -2.38 -11.26 0.56
C VAL A 66 -2.78 -12.20 1.69
N LYS A 67 -1.94 -12.33 2.72
CA LYS A 67 -2.29 -13.11 3.91
C LYS A 67 -3.54 -12.56 4.59
N ALA A 68 -3.62 -11.24 4.77
CA ALA A 68 -4.79 -10.61 5.38
C ALA A 68 -6.07 -10.81 4.53
N ILE A 69 -5.97 -10.79 3.20
CA ILE A 69 -7.09 -11.09 2.31
C ILE A 69 -7.56 -12.53 2.50
N ASN A 70 -6.64 -13.50 2.43
CA ASN A 70 -6.98 -14.92 2.42
C ASN A 70 -7.49 -15.41 3.78
N GLU A 71 -6.90 -14.95 4.88
CA GLU A 71 -7.18 -15.46 6.21
C GLU A 71 -8.22 -14.63 6.97
N TYR A 72 -8.31 -13.33 6.69
CA TYR A 72 -9.14 -12.41 7.47
C TYR A 72 -10.21 -11.68 6.65
N GLY A 73 -10.20 -11.84 5.32
CA GLY A 73 -11.18 -11.21 4.44
C GLY A 73 -10.97 -9.71 4.28
N LEU A 74 -9.69 -9.26 4.28
CA LEU A 74 -9.34 -7.86 4.09
C LEU A 74 -9.89 -7.33 2.76
N LYS A 75 -10.51 -6.16 2.80
CA LYS A 75 -10.97 -5.40 1.64
C LYS A 75 -10.12 -4.16 1.43
N LEU A 76 -9.92 -3.78 0.17
CA LEU A 76 -9.07 -2.63 -0.18
C LEU A 76 -9.85 -1.53 -0.89
N TYR A 77 -9.49 -0.29 -0.58
CA TYR A 77 -9.85 0.90 -1.34
C TYR A 77 -8.58 1.61 -1.76
N VAL A 78 -8.45 1.95 -3.04
CA VAL A 78 -7.21 2.51 -3.60
C VAL A 78 -7.45 3.93 -4.10
N ILE A 79 -6.62 4.87 -3.63
CA ILE A 79 -6.55 6.24 -4.14
C ILE A 79 -5.22 6.39 -4.86
N SER A 80 -5.27 6.65 -6.16
CA SER A 80 -4.07 6.75 -7.00
C SER A 80 -4.32 7.72 -8.15
N THR A 81 -3.26 8.31 -8.67
CA THR A 81 -3.32 9.13 -9.89
C THR A 81 -3.11 8.31 -11.16
N GLU A 82 -2.84 7.01 -11.03
CA GLU A 82 -2.68 6.12 -12.18
C GLU A 82 -4.04 5.96 -12.89
N ASP A 83 -4.00 5.92 -14.20
CA ASP A 83 -5.17 5.63 -15.02
C ASP A 83 -5.78 4.26 -14.64
N PRO A 84 -7.12 4.15 -14.47
CA PRO A 84 -7.76 2.92 -14.02
C PRO A 84 -7.49 1.71 -14.91
N ASP A 85 -7.44 1.89 -16.23
CA ASP A 85 -7.20 0.79 -17.17
C ASP A 85 -5.76 0.30 -17.10
N LYS A 86 -4.80 1.23 -16.97
CA LYS A 86 -3.38 0.90 -16.78
C LYS A 86 -3.16 0.18 -15.45
N PHE A 87 -3.78 0.68 -14.37
CA PHE A 87 -3.72 0.03 -13.06
C PHE A 87 -4.31 -1.38 -13.12
N SER A 88 -5.52 -1.53 -13.68
CA SER A 88 -6.18 -2.82 -13.87
C SER A 88 -5.30 -3.79 -14.65
N PHE A 89 -4.77 -3.35 -15.78
CA PHE A 89 -3.87 -4.17 -16.62
C PHE A 89 -2.65 -4.65 -15.82
N ARG A 90 -1.97 -3.73 -15.11
CA ARG A 90 -0.78 -4.03 -14.32
C ARG A 90 -1.03 -4.99 -13.14
N MET A 91 -2.22 -4.96 -12.58
CA MET A 91 -2.58 -5.81 -11.44
C MET A 91 -3.09 -7.19 -11.86
N ARG A 92 -3.67 -7.32 -13.06
CA ARG A 92 -4.32 -8.55 -13.53
C ARG A 92 -3.45 -9.39 -14.45
N TYR A 93 -2.60 -8.76 -15.25
CA TYR A 93 -1.88 -9.46 -16.32
C TYR A 93 -0.41 -9.62 -15.97
N LYS A 94 0.10 -10.83 -16.18
CA LYS A 94 1.54 -11.10 -16.20
C LYS A 94 2.12 -10.42 -17.45
N TYR A 95 3.30 -9.82 -17.32
CA TYR A 95 3.98 -9.25 -18.48
C TYR A 95 4.18 -10.31 -19.58
N PRO A 96 4.14 -9.91 -20.86
CA PRO A 96 4.35 -10.84 -21.98
C PRO A 96 5.67 -11.61 -21.83
N GLN A 97 5.66 -12.84 -22.34
CA GLN A 97 6.76 -13.80 -22.30
C GLN A 97 8.11 -13.18 -22.66
N GLY A 98 9.11 -13.35 -21.79
CA GLY A 98 10.48 -12.91 -22.00
C GLY A 98 11.09 -12.04 -20.91
N THR A 99 10.29 -11.44 -20.06
CA THR A 99 10.76 -10.83 -18.81
C THR A 99 10.72 -11.89 -17.71
N ALA A 100 11.81 -12.03 -16.95
CA ALA A 100 11.90 -12.97 -15.84
C ALA A 100 10.63 -12.90 -15.00
N ILE A 101 9.95 -14.04 -14.84
CA ILE A 101 8.76 -14.19 -13.99
C ILE A 101 9.21 -13.79 -12.59
N ASN A 102 8.89 -12.59 -12.20
CA ASN A 102 9.12 -12.15 -10.84
C ASN A 102 8.01 -12.76 -10.00
N ASP A 103 8.36 -13.38 -8.89
CA ASP A 103 7.48 -13.93 -7.84
C ASP A 103 6.41 -12.93 -7.35
N GLN A 104 6.53 -11.68 -7.76
CA GLN A 104 5.62 -10.57 -7.50
C GLN A 104 4.29 -10.64 -8.24
N ASP A 105 4.24 -11.28 -9.40
CA ASP A 105 3.06 -11.19 -10.26
C ASP A 105 1.92 -12.11 -9.77
N ASP A 106 2.25 -13.21 -9.10
CA ASP A 106 1.24 -14.12 -8.54
C ASP A 106 0.49 -13.52 -7.35
N LYS A 107 1.06 -12.50 -6.69
CA LYS A 107 0.47 -11.83 -5.51
C LYS A 107 -0.46 -10.68 -5.87
N LYS A 108 -0.33 -10.13 -7.06
CA LYS A 108 -1.14 -8.97 -7.50
C LYS A 108 -2.60 -9.33 -7.76
N LEU A 109 -2.85 -10.52 -8.31
CA LEU A 109 -4.21 -10.94 -8.62
C LEU A 109 -5.11 -11.10 -7.39
N PRO A 110 -4.67 -11.74 -6.28
CA PRO A 110 -5.45 -11.73 -5.05
C PRO A 110 -5.73 -10.33 -4.52
N ILE A 111 -4.74 -9.43 -4.58
CA ILE A 111 -4.91 -8.03 -4.17
C ILE A 111 -5.94 -7.34 -5.05
N TRP A 112 -5.85 -7.50 -6.38
CA TRP A 112 -6.81 -6.94 -7.33
C TRP A 112 -8.25 -7.38 -7.01
N ASN A 113 -8.45 -8.66 -6.76
CA ASN A 113 -9.76 -9.22 -6.47
C ASN A 113 -10.37 -8.73 -5.14
N ALA A 114 -9.55 -8.21 -4.23
CA ALA A 114 -9.97 -7.67 -2.95
C ALA A 114 -10.20 -6.15 -2.98
N ILE A 115 -10.00 -5.49 -4.14
CA ILE A 115 -10.27 -4.05 -4.29
C ILE A 115 -11.77 -3.85 -4.48
N GLU A 116 -12.39 -3.17 -3.53
CA GLU A 116 -13.81 -2.78 -3.54
C GLU A 116 -14.03 -1.41 -4.21
N GLY A 117 -13.02 -0.54 -4.21
CA GLY A 117 -13.10 0.78 -4.82
C GLY A 117 -11.75 1.31 -5.28
N TYR A 118 -11.73 1.92 -6.47
CA TYR A 118 -10.58 2.59 -7.04
C TYR A 118 -10.93 4.04 -7.35
N PHE A 119 -10.16 4.99 -6.81
CA PHE A 119 -10.41 6.42 -6.92
C PHE A 119 -9.23 7.10 -7.62
N PRO A 120 -9.37 7.50 -8.90
CA PRO A 120 -8.30 8.10 -9.69
C PRO A 120 -8.11 9.58 -9.36
N TYR A 121 -7.86 9.91 -8.09
CA TYR A 121 -7.80 11.29 -7.62
C TYR A 121 -6.42 11.67 -7.09
N GLU A 122 -6.02 12.91 -7.36
CA GLU A 122 -4.87 13.51 -6.69
C GLU A 122 -5.22 13.85 -5.22
N LEU A 123 -4.28 13.63 -4.32
CA LEU A 123 -4.48 13.91 -2.89
C LEU A 123 -4.94 15.34 -2.59
N LYS A 124 -4.45 16.33 -3.36
CA LYS A 124 -4.87 17.73 -3.20
C LYS A 124 -6.36 17.96 -3.49
N ARG A 125 -6.98 17.09 -4.31
CA ARG A 125 -8.43 17.13 -4.58
C ARG A 125 -9.21 16.45 -3.45
N VAL A 126 -8.68 15.37 -2.91
CA VAL A 126 -9.30 14.65 -1.79
C VAL A 126 -9.15 15.43 -0.49
N PHE A 127 -7.96 16.01 -0.25
CA PHE A 127 -7.63 16.78 0.95
C PHE A 127 -7.14 18.19 0.57
N PRO A 128 -8.04 19.09 0.12
CA PRO A 128 -7.66 20.45 -0.26
C PRO A 128 -7.17 21.25 0.94
N TYR A 129 -6.14 22.08 0.73
CA TYR A 129 -5.66 23.06 1.70
C TYR A 129 -5.94 24.49 1.21
N PRO A 130 -6.46 25.41 2.02
CA PRO A 130 -7.06 25.20 3.35
C PRO A 130 -8.25 24.23 3.30
N GLN A 131 -8.60 23.61 4.41
CA GLN A 131 -9.66 22.61 4.49
C GLN A 131 -10.97 23.15 3.91
N ARG A 132 -11.35 22.65 2.75
CA ARG A 132 -12.59 22.96 2.04
C ARG A 132 -13.38 21.68 1.82
N PHE A 133 -14.63 21.84 1.44
CA PHE A 133 -15.42 20.72 0.96
C PHE A 133 -14.74 20.10 -0.30
N SER A 134 -14.72 18.80 -0.36
CA SER A 134 -14.24 18.04 -1.51
C SER A 134 -15.27 16.97 -1.85
N ALA A 135 -15.78 17.02 -3.07
CA ALA A 135 -16.70 16.02 -3.59
C ALA A 135 -16.03 14.64 -3.66
N GLU A 136 -14.77 14.62 -4.05
CA GLU A 136 -13.96 13.39 -4.15
C GLU A 136 -13.78 12.74 -2.77
N ARG A 137 -13.51 13.54 -1.73
CA ARG A 137 -13.45 13.03 -0.35
C ARG A 137 -14.78 12.48 0.12
N ALA A 138 -15.86 13.18 -0.16
CA ALA A 138 -17.21 12.75 0.21
C ALA A 138 -17.59 11.44 -0.47
N GLU A 139 -17.21 11.26 -1.74
CA GLU A 139 -17.39 10.01 -2.48
C GLU A 139 -16.62 8.85 -1.83
N ILE A 140 -15.33 9.04 -1.56
CA ILE A 140 -14.49 8.03 -0.91
C ILE A 140 -15.07 7.65 0.46
N PHE A 141 -15.39 8.64 1.29
CA PHE A 141 -15.91 8.38 2.65
C PHE A 141 -17.23 7.62 2.61
N ARG A 142 -18.12 7.95 1.66
CA ARG A 142 -19.36 7.19 1.46
C ARG A 142 -19.07 5.74 1.05
N ALA A 143 -18.12 5.51 0.14
CA ALA A 143 -17.75 4.18 -0.32
C ALA A 143 -17.18 3.30 0.80
N ILE A 144 -16.42 3.90 1.74
CA ILE A 144 -15.86 3.17 2.90
C ILE A 144 -16.79 3.18 4.12
N GLY A 145 -18.02 3.69 3.99
CA GLY A 145 -19.01 3.66 5.06
C GLY A 145 -18.81 4.69 6.17
N ILE A 146 -18.04 5.77 5.91
CA ILE A 146 -17.86 6.89 6.86
C ILE A 146 -18.89 7.97 6.52
N SER A 147 -19.74 8.30 7.49
CA SER A 147 -20.62 9.48 7.42
C SER A 147 -19.81 10.75 7.71
N LEU A 148 -19.99 11.78 6.86
CA LEU A 148 -19.42 13.12 7.05
C LEU A 148 -20.37 14.00 7.86
#